data_5a4785923a046abc4ff5306f787beba1
#
_entry.id   5a4785923a046abc4ff5306f787beba1
#
_cell.length_a   1.000
_cell.length_b   1.000
_cell.length_c   1.000
_cell.angle_alpha   90.00
_cell.angle_beta   90.00
_cell.angle_gamma   90.00
#
_symmetry.space_group_name_H-M   'P 1'
#
loop_
_entity.id
_entity.type
_entity.pdbx_description
1 polymer ?
#
loop_
_entity_poly.entity_id
_entity_poly.type
_entity_poly.pdbx_seq_one_letter_code
_entity_poly.pdbx_strand_id
1 'polypeptide(L)'
;MEIIKGSTSTLYGGGAIAGLINLISKTPEEKRDLGLHLNGTSGKGLDVSAFYGQRFKKVGTTIFASYNRNWAYDPSNTGFTAIPQFDRYVFNPKLFLYFSENTQMSVGLNAMFEDRLGGDIEYIKGNGNDTHSYFEKNKTQRHSTQLTFEHKFGEKDRIDFKNSVTYFNRNIGVPTYTFEAVSYTHLTLPTN
;
A
#
# COMPACT_ATOMS: atom_id res chain seq x y z
N MET A 1 -12.01 -11.20 1.75
CA MET A 1 -12.55 -9.87 2.08
C MET A 1 -13.70 -10.07 3.04
N GLU A 2 -13.67 -9.39 4.15
CA GLU A 2 -14.74 -9.38 5.16
C GLU A 2 -15.35 -7.99 5.22
N ILE A 3 -16.67 -7.92 5.28
CA ILE A 3 -17.40 -6.65 5.39
C ILE A 3 -18.24 -6.73 6.67
N ILE A 4 -17.91 -5.90 7.63
CA ILE A 4 -18.62 -5.78 8.90
C ILE A 4 -19.41 -4.48 8.86
N LYS A 5 -20.74 -4.57 8.94
CA LYS A 5 -21.64 -3.41 8.96
C LYS A 5 -21.95 -3.03 10.41
N GLY A 6 -21.92 -1.74 10.68
CA GLY A 6 -22.17 -1.20 12.02
C GLY A 6 -20.89 -0.88 12.80
N SER A 7 -21.04 -0.37 14.01
CA SER A 7 -19.93 0.09 14.85
C SER A 7 -19.09 -1.09 15.37
N THR A 8 -17.80 -1.08 15.08
CA THR A 8 -16.80 -2.05 15.55
C THR A 8 -15.62 -1.37 16.23
N SER A 9 -15.84 -0.17 16.75
CA SER A 9 -14.81 0.69 17.35
C SER A 9 -14.07 0.06 18.54
N THR A 10 -14.69 -0.89 19.24
CA THR A 10 -14.06 -1.61 20.36
C THR A 10 -12.90 -2.49 19.94
N LEU A 11 -12.93 -3.05 18.71
CA LEU A 11 -11.89 -3.95 18.21
C LEU A 11 -10.93 -3.25 17.22
N TYR A 12 -11.43 -2.25 16.47
CA TYR A 12 -10.71 -1.65 15.36
C TYR A 12 -10.48 -0.15 15.51
N GLY A 13 -10.75 0.40 16.71
CA GLY A 13 -10.53 1.81 17.03
C GLY A 13 -11.64 2.75 16.57
N GLY A 14 -11.54 4.03 16.99
CA GLY A 14 -12.59 5.03 16.81
C GLY A 14 -12.97 5.36 15.36
N GLY A 15 -12.18 4.95 14.37
CA GLY A 15 -12.49 5.14 12.94
C GLY A 15 -13.54 4.17 12.39
N ALA A 16 -13.85 3.07 13.09
CA ALA A 16 -14.77 2.02 12.63
C ALA A 16 -16.22 2.25 13.07
N ILE A 17 -16.72 3.48 12.97
CA ILE A 17 -18.08 3.86 13.39
C ILE A 17 -19.13 3.40 12.38
N ALA A 18 -18.87 3.55 11.10
CA ALA A 18 -19.82 3.22 10.03
C ALA A 18 -19.68 1.77 9.50
N GLY A 19 -18.67 1.04 9.95
CA GLY A 19 -18.37 -0.31 9.53
C GLY A 19 -16.90 -0.50 9.17
N LEU A 20 -16.54 -1.72 8.76
CA LEU A 20 -15.18 -2.12 8.45
C LEU A 20 -15.15 -3.01 7.19
N ILE A 21 -14.18 -2.74 6.33
CA ILE A 21 -13.78 -3.65 5.25
C ILE A 21 -12.42 -4.22 5.60
N ASN A 22 -12.35 -5.52 5.89
CA ASN A 22 -11.11 -6.22 6.18
C ASN A 22 -10.62 -6.96 4.92
N LEU A 23 -9.44 -6.57 4.44
CA LEU A 23 -8.77 -7.23 3.33
C LEU A 23 -7.76 -8.24 3.87
N ILE A 24 -8.09 -9.52 3.75
CA ILE A 24 -7.22 -10.61 4.19
C ILE A 24 -6.25 -10.91 3.04
N SER A 25 -4.95 -10.73 3.30
CA SER A 25 -3.91 -11.09 2.34
C SER A 25 -3.79 -12.61 2.20
N LYS A 26 -3.41 -13.06 1.02
CA LYS A 26 -3.15 -14.48 0.75
C LYS A 26 -2.03 -15.00 1.67
N THR A 27 -2.22 -16.22 2.16
CA THR A 27 -1.18 -17.01 2.81
C THR A 27 -0.55 -17.97 1.78
N PRO A 28 0.74 -18.29 1.91
CA PRO A 28 1.40 -19.19 0.97
C PRO A 28 0.94 -20.63 1.17
N GLU A 29 0.65 -21.31 0.08
CA GLU A 29 0.32 -22.72 0.02
C GLU A 29 1.52 -23.55 -0.47
N GLU A 30 1.51 -24.87 -0.35
CA GLU A 30 2.57 -25.75 -0.88
C GLU A 30 2.69 -25.62 -2.40
N LYS A 31 1.55 -25.50 -3.07
CA LYS A 31 1.52 -25.22 -4.50
C LYS A 31 1.95 -23.77 -4.75
N ARG A 32 2.88 -23.60 -5.68
CA ARG A 32 3.32 -22.28 -6.13
C ARG A 32 2.15 -21.50 -6.73
N ASP A 33 1.89 -20.31 -6.21
CA ASP A 33 0.94 -19.33 -6.75
C ASP A 33 1.74 -18.21 -7.44
N LEU A 34 1.50 -18.04 -8.73
CA LEU A 34 2.09 -16.98 -9.55
C LEU A 34 0.97 -16.20 -10.20
N GLY A 35 1.02 -14.88 -10.09
CA GLY A 35 0.11 -13.97 -10.75
C GLY A 35 0.86 -12.85 -11.44
N LEU A 36 0.47 -12.53 -12.66
CA LEU A 36 0.90 -11.34 -13.39
C LEU A 36 -0.36 -10.61 -13.85
N HIS A 37 -0.42 -9.32 -13.59
CA HIS A 37 -1.50 -8.45 -14.02
C HIS A 37 -0.93 -7.28 -14.81
N LEU A 38 -1.48 -7.06 -16.01
CA LEU A 38 -1.16 -5.95 -16.89
C LEU A 38 -2.47 -5.23 -17.21
N ASN A 39 -2.49 -3.93 -17.04
CA ASN A 39 -3.64 -3.10 -17.36
C ASN A 39 -3.18 -1.80 -18.03
N GLY A 40 -3.81 -1.46 -19.12
CA GLY A 40 -3.64 -0.18 -19.82
C GLY A 40 -4.99 0.56 -19.88
N THR A 41 -4.98 1.86 -19.64
CA THR A 41 -6.20 2.67 -19.64
C THR A 41 -6.18 3.72 -20.74
N SER A 42 -7.37 4.09 -21.25
CA SER A 42 -7.52 5.20 -22.19
C SER A 42 -7.10 6.56 -21.60
N GLY A 43 -7.08 6.67 -20.25
CA GLY A 43 -6.55 7.83 -19.52
C GLY A 43 -5.03 7.88 -19.44
N LYS A 44 -4.31 7.19 -20.35
CA LYS A 44 -2.85 7.10 -20.41
C LYS A 44 -2.21 6.48 -19.16
N GLY A 45 -2.87 5.49 -18.57
CA GLY A 45 -2.35 4.73 -17.44
C GLY A 45 -1.80 3.37 -17.85
N LEU A 46 -0.77 2.92 -17.14
CA LEU A 46 -0.18 1.57 -17.23
C LEU A 46 0.01 1.02 -15.83
N ASP A 47 -0.56 -0.16 -15.56
CA ASP A 47 -0.37 -0.89 -14.32
C ASP A 47 0.25 -2.25 -14.62
N VAL A 48 1.33 -2.55 -13.91
CA VAL A 48 2.00 -3.86 -13.95
C VAL A 48 2.10 -4.35 -12.53
N SER A 49 1.60 -5.55 -12.23
CA SER A 49 1.80 -6.15 -10.93
C SER A 49 2.09 -7.63 -11.03
N ALA A 50 2.88 -8.12 -10.09
CA ALA A 50 3.26 -9.52 -9.98
C ALA A 50 3.06 -10.00 -8.54
N PHE A 51 2.61 -11.23 -8.41
CA PHE A 51 2.47 -11.93 -7.14
C PHE A 51 3.18 -13.28 -7.23
N TYR A 52 3.90 -13.61 -6.17
CA TYR A 52 4.46 -14.93 -5.92
C TYR A 52 4.09 -15.38 -4.52
N GLY A 53 3.68 -16.64 -4.36
CA GLY A 53 3.44 -17.27 -3.07
C GLY A 53 3.83 -18.73 -3.11
N GLN A 54 4.55 -19.20 -2.09
CA GLN A 54 4.86 -20.62 -1.91
C GLN A 54 5.26 -20.93 -0.47
N ARG A 55 4.84 -22.12 0.01
CA ARG A 55 5.23 -22.67 1.30
C ARG A 55 6.19 -23.84 1.10
N PHE A 56 7.29 -23.85 1.87
CA PHE A 56 8.31 -24.89 1.90
C PHE A 56 8.35 -25.46 3.31
N LYS A 57 7.57 -26.53 3.58
CA LYS A 57 7.49 -27.17 4.90
C LYS A 57 7.29 -26.17 6.05
N LYS A 58 8.38 -25.73 6.70
CA LYS A 58 8.36 -24.82 7.85
C LYS A 58 8.49 -23.33 7.51
N VAL A 59 8.70 -23.00 6.25
CA VAL A 59 8.86 -21.62 5.80
C VAL A 59 7.95 -21.36 4.61
N GLY A 60 7.30 -20.23 4.58
CA GLY A 60 6.53 -19.76 3.43
C GLY A 60 6.86 -18.32 3.10
N THR A 61 6.61 -17.92 1.88
CA THR A 61 6.76 -16.51 1.48
C THR A 61 5.67 -16.10 0.53
N THR A 62 5.26 -14.85 0.62
CA THR A 62 4.53 -14.15 -0.42
C THR A 62 5.26 -12.88 -0.79
N ILE A 63 5.30 -12.57 -2.07
CA ILE A 63 5.91 -11.35 -2.59
C ILE A 63 4.93 -10.73 -3.57
N PHE A 64 4.53 -9.50 -3.31
CA PHE A 64 3.79 -8.68 -4.27
C PHE A 64 4.65 -7.49 -4.66
N ALA A 65 4.71 -7.22 -5.95
CA ALA A 65 5.35 -6.03 -6.49
C ALA A 65 4.44 -5.39 -7.53
N SER A 66 4.36 -4.06 -7.55
CA SER A 66 3.67 -3.35 -8.61
C SER A 66 4.40 -2.09 -9.03
N TYR A 67 4.25 -1.78 -10.31
CA TYR A 67 4.59 -0.51 -10.93
C TYR A 67 3.34 0.06 -11.57
N ASN A 68 3.01 1.30 -11.23
CA ASN A 68 1.88 2.02 -11.77
C ASN A 68 2.40 3.35 -12.33
N ARG A 69 2.09 3.63 -13.57
CA ARG A 69 2.44 4.88 -14.25
C ARG A 69 1.21 5.49 -14.88
N ASN A 70 1.10 6.79 -14.78
CA ASN A 70 0.18 7.58 -15.60
C ASN A 70 0.96 8.71 -16.26
N TRP A 71 0.69 8.97 -17.53
CA TRP A 71 1.15 10.18 -18.21
C TRP A 71 0.13 11.28 -18.00
N ALA A 72 0.57 12.52 -18.02
CA ALA A 72 -0.30 13.69 -17.90
C ALA A 72 -1.47 13.59 -18.89
N TYR A 73 -2.70 13.72 -18.39
CA TYR A 73 -3.91 13.55 -19.18
C TYR A 73 -4.88 14.71 -18.96
N ASP A 74 -5.23 15.39 -20.04
CA ASP A 74 -6.18 16.50 -20.11
C ASP A 74 -7.21 16.20 -21.22
N PRO A 75 -8.31 15.49 -20.90
CA PRO A 75 -9.33 15.13 -21.90
C PRO A 75 -10.19 16.32 -22.33
N SER A 76 -10.23 17.37 -21.54
CA SER A 76 -11.09 18.55 -21.77
C SER A 76 -10.38 19.70 -22.46
N ASN A 77 -9.06 19.54 -22.78
CA ASN A 77 -8.20 20.56 -23.37
C ASN A 77 -8.23 21.90 -22.62
N THR A 78 -8.22 21.81 -21.30
CA THR A 78 -8.19 23.00 -20.41
C THR A 78 -6.78 23.55 -20.23
N GLY A 79 -5.76 22.82 -20.67
CA GLY A 79 -4.35 23.12 -20.42
C GLY A 79 -3.85 22.64 -19.06
N PHE A 80 -4.73 22.00 -18.25
CA PHE A 80 -4.39 21.45 -16.93
C PHE A 80 -4.67 19.96 -16.86
N THR A 81 -3.89 19.25 -16.04
CA THR A 81 -4.08 17.81 -15.85
C THR A 81 -5.36 17.49 -15.09
N ALA A 82 -6.27 16.72 -15.71
CA ALA A 82 -7.34 16.04 -14.99
C ALA A 82 -6.80 14.81 -14.25
N ILE A 83 -5.81 14.11 -14.87
CA ILE A 83 -5.05 13.05 -14.21
C ILE A 83 -3.56 13.45 -14.29
N PRO A 84 -2.88 13.62 -13.15
CA PRO A 84 -1.48 14.00 -13.12
C PRO A 84 -0.58 12.88 -13.65
N GLN A 85 0.61 13.25 -14.08
CA GLN A 85 1.67 12.30 -14.33
C GLN A 85 2.16 11.72 -13.00
N PHE A 86 2.33 10.39 -12.91
CA PHE A 86 2.97 9.78 -11.75
C PHE A 86 3.66 8.46 -12.08
N ASP A 87 4.65 8.15 -11.27
CA ASP A 87 5.27 6.83 -11.16
C ASP A 87 5.13 6.34 -9.72
N ARG A 88 4.57 5.13 -9.54
CA ARG A 88 4.40 4.52 -8.23
C ARG A 88 4.98 3.11 -8.23
N TYR A 89 5.77 2.82 -7.21
CA TYR A 89 6.36 1.51 -6.95
C TYR A 89 5.83 0.99 -5.62
N VAL A 90 5.40 -0.26 -5.59
CA VAL A 90 5.01 -0.96 -4.37
C VAL A 90 5.76 -2.28 -4.29
N PHE A 91 6.30 -2.59 -3.11
CA PHE A 91 6.95 -3.85 -2.82
C PHE A 91 6.50 -4.39 -1.46
N ASN A 92 5.96 -5.61 -1.45
CA ASN A 92 5.27 -6.22 -0.33
C ASN A 92 5.74 -7.67 -0.12
N PRO A 93 6.94 -7.91 0.41
CA PRO A 93 7.40 -9.23 0.81
C PRO A 93 6.84 -9.59 2.19
N LYS A 94 6.45 -10.86 2.38
CA LYS A 94 6.06 -11.42 3.66
C LYS A 94 6.65 -12.81 3.83
N LEU A 95 7.28 -13.06 4.97
CA LEU A 95 7.84 -14.32 5.39
C LEU A 95 6.92 -14.96 6.44
N PHE A 96 6.69 -16.25 6.31
CA PHE A 96 5.91 -17.06 7.23
C PHE A 96 6.79 -18.16 7.80
N LEU A 97 6.78 -18.30 9.11
CA LEU A 97 7.55 -19.30 9.84
C LEU A 97 6.56 -20.20 10.60
N TYR A 98 6.58 -21.49 10.32
CA TYR A 98 5.74 -22.52 10.93
C TYR A 98 6.60 -23.36 11.86
N PHE A 99 6.66 -23.01 13.15
CA PHE A 99 7.49 -23.68 14.13
C PHE A 99 6.91 -25.05 14.51
N SER A 100 5.58 -25.10 14.65
CA SER A 100 4.79 -26.31 14.90
C SER A 100 3.37 -26.15 14.33
N GLU A 101 2.53 -27.18 14.47
CA GLU A 101 1.10 -27.07 14.11
C GLU A 101 0.35 -26.03 14.94
N ASN A 102 0.87 -25.75 16.14
CA ASN A 102 0.26 -24.81 17.08
C ASN A 102 0.95 -23.45 17.13
N THR A 103 2.12 -23.27 16.46
CA THR A 103 2.91 -22.05 16.58
C THR A 103 3.37 -21.56 15.22
N GLN A 104 2.96 -20.35 14.88
CA GLN A 104 3.39 -19.69 13.64
C GLN A 104 3.70 -18.20 13.86
N MET A 105 4.56 -17.69 13.03
CA MET A 105 4.92 -16.27 12.99
C MET A 105 4.97 -15.79 11.55
N SER A 106 4.61 -14.54 11.33
CA SER A 106 4.85 -13.91 10.04
C SER A 106 5.43 -12.51 10.21
N VAL A 107 6.35 -12.17 9.32
CA VAL A 107 6.98 -10.84 9.23
C VAL A 107 6.79 -10.32 7.81
N GLY A 108 6.25 -9.13 7.70
CA GLY A 108 6.00 -8.47 6.41
C GLY A 108 6.56 -7.06 6.38
N LEU A 109 6.90 -6.63 5.18
CA LEU A 109 7.25 -5.26 4.86
C LEU A 109 6.32 -4.77 3.75
N ASN A 110 5.88 -3.53 3.84
CA ASN A 110 5.25 -2.81 2.75
C ASN A 110 6.07 -1.55 2.48
N ALA A 111 6.59 -1.40 1.28
CA ALA A 111 7.28 -0.21 0.83
C ALA A 111 6.55 0.38 -0.37
N MET A 112 6.25 1.67 -0.34
CA MET A 112 5.63 2.41 -1.43
C MET A 112 6.36 3.72 -1.64
N PHE A 113 6.65 4.01 -2.91
CA PHE A 113 7.24 5.25 -3.39
C PHE A 113 6.38 5.79 -4.52
N GLU A 114 6.07 7.06 -4.46
CA GLU A 114 5.33 7.75 -5.53
C GLU A 114 5.97 9.10 -5.79
N ASP A 115 6.20 9.42 -7.06
CA ASP A 115 6.51 10.77 -7.55
C ASP A 115 5.39 11.18 -8.51
N ARG A 116 4.71 12.29 -8.19
CA ARG A 116 3.56 12.79 -8.92
C ARG A 116 3.76 14.24 -9.28
N LEU A 117 3.41 14.58 -10.52
CA LEU A 117 3.45 15.93 -11.05
C LEU A 117 2.14 16.24 -11.78
N GLY A 118 1.38 17.19 -11.26
CA GLY A 118 0.17 17.74 -11.86
C GLY A 118 0.30 19.24 -12.15
N GLY A 119 -0.73 19.80 -12.74
CA GLY A 119 -0.81 21.22 -13.03
C GLY A 119 -0.84 21.52 -14.53
N ASP A 120 -0.18 22.56 -14.95
CA ASP A 120 -0.12 23.01 -16.33
C ASP A 120 0.59 22.00 -17.23
N ILE A 121 -0.03 21.65 -18.35
CA ILE A 121 0.47 20.66 -19.31
C ILE A 121 1.79 21.13 -19.96
N GLU A 122 1.94 22.40 -20.27
CA GLU A 122 3.17 22.92 -20.87
C GLU A 122 4.32 22.91 -19.85
N TYR A 123 4.04 23.20 -18.59
CA TYR A 123 5.02 23.04 -17.52
C TYR A 123 5.53 21.59 -17.42
N ILE A 124 4.60 20.62 -17.44
CA ILE A 124 4.92 19.19 -17.35
C ILE A 124 5.75 18.70 -18.55
N LYS A 125 5.51 19.27 -19.74
CA LYS A 125 6.31 18.99 -20.96
C LYS A 125 7.69 19.63 -20.95
N GLY A 126 8.00 20.48 -19.95
CA GLY A 126 9.28 21.19 -19.86
C GLY A 126 9.28 22.58 -20.54
N ASN A 127 8.13 23.07 -20.97
CA ASN A 127 7.95 24.37 -21.60
C ASN A 127 7.44 25.43 -20.61
N GLY A 128 7.77 25.27 -19.31
CA GLY A 128 7.36 26.22 -18.25
C GLY A 128 7.89 27.63 -18.53
N ASN A 129 7.04 28.64 -18.30
CA ASN A 129 7.34 30.06 -18.40
C ASN A 129 6.39 30.86 -17.49
N ASP A 130 6.42 32.19 -17.56
CA ASP A 130 5.60 33.04 -16.67
C ASP A 130 4.09 32.81 -16.81
N THR A 131 3.61 32.38 -17.99
CA THR A 131 2.20 32.02 -18.23
C THR A 131 1.89 30.56 -17.93
N HIS A 132 2.87 29.69 -18.01
CA HIS A 132 2.77 28.23 -17.78
C HIS A 132 3.65 27.83 -16.60
N SER A 133 3.34 28.36 -15.40
CA SER A 133 4.18 28.22 -14.20
C SER A 133 3.56 27.34 -13.13
N TYR A 134 2.28 27.01 -13.23
CA TYR A 134 1.59 26.25 -12.18
C TYR A 134 1.92 24.77 -12.21
N PHE A 135 2.37 24.25 -11.09
CA PHE A 135 2.56 22.82 -10.87
C PHE A 135 2.23 22.43 -9.43
N GLU A 136 1.87 21.18 -9.26
CA GLU A 136 1.81 20.49 -7.97
C GLU A 136 2.67 19.24 -8.04
N LYS A 137 3.80 19.26 -7.34
CA LYS A 137 4.70 18.12 -7.19
C LYS A 137 4.46 17.45 -5.86
N ASN A 138 4.33 16.12 -5.88
CA ASN A 138 4.02 15.36 -4.70
C ASN A 138 4.90 14.10 -4.67
N LYS A 139 5.82 14.06 -3.68
CA LYS A 139 6.68 12.90 -3.42
C LYS A 139 6.20 12.23 -2.15
N THR A 140 5.83 10.96 -2.25
CA THR A 140 5.31 10.18 -1.13
C THR A 140 6.15 8.93 -0.92
N GLN A 141 6.49 8.66 0.34
CA GLN A 141 7.13 7.43 0.79
C GLN A 141 6.34 6.85 1.95
N ARG A 142 6.06 5.56 1.91
CA ARG A 142 5.42 4.84 3.00
C ARG A 142 6.09 3.50 3.21
N HIS A 143 6.51 3.24 4.44
CA HIS A 143 7.10 1.99 4.87
C HIS A 143 6.30 1.47 6.05
N SER A 144 5.83 0.24 5.96
CA SER A 144 5.11 -0.40 7.06
C SER A 144 5.69 -1.77 7.31
N THR A 145 5.92 -2.08 8.58
CA THR A 145 6.27 -3.43 9.02
C THR A 145 5.05 -4.09 9.62
N GLN A 146 4.97 -5.39 9.52
CA GLN A 146 3.92 -6.21 10.13
C GLN A 146 4.58 -7.41 10.79
N LEU A 147 4.21 -7.65 12.04
CA LEU A 147 4.59 -8.83 12.79
C LEU A 147 3.31 -9.49 13.31
N THR A 148 3.15 -10.77 13.05
CA THR A 148 2.08 -11.58 13.64
C THR A 148 2.69 -12.81 14.26
N PHE A 149 2.34 -13.11 15.49
CA PHE A 149 2.69 -14.33 16.20
C PHE A 149 1.41 -14.97 16.71
N GLU A 150 1.24 -16.26 16.46
CA GLU A 150 0.08 -17.02 16.89
C GLU A 150 0.56 -18.29 17.61
N HIS A 151 -0.02 -18.57 18.77
CA HIS A 151 0.22 -19.81 19.52
C HIS A 151 -1.07 -20.34 20.10
N LYS A 152 -1.36 -21.62 19.86
CA LYS A 152 -2.52 -22.33 20.39
C LYS A 152 -2.11 -23.21 21.58
N PHE A 153 -2.76 -23.00 22.72
CA PHE A 153 -2.61 -23.81 23.94
C PHE A 153 -3.74 -24.84 24.02
N GLY A 154 -3.62 -25.93 23.28
CA GLY A 154 -4.70 -26.92 23.21
C GLY A 154 -5.82 -26.55 22.24
N GLU A 155 -7.06 -26.97 22.52
CA GLU A 155 -8.19 -26.82 21.58
C GLU A 155 -8.94 -25.50 21.70
N LYS A 156 -8.89 -24.83 22.86
CA LYS A 156 -9.76 -23.68 23.16
C LYS A 156 -9.00 -22.34 23.32
N ASP A 157 -7.74 -22.41 23.73
CA ASP A 157 -6.99 -21.23 24.11
C ASP A 157 -5.96 -20.87 23.04
N ARG A 158 -5.93 -19.58 22.65
CA ARG A 158 -5.02 -19.04 21.64
C ARG A 158 -4.51 -17.66 22.05
N ILE A 159 -3.24 -17.41 21.80
CA ILE A 159 -2.65 -16.08 21.87
C ILE A 159 -2.30 -15.63 20.46
N ASP A 160 -2.83 -14.47 20.07
CA ASP A 160 -2.47 -13.78 18.84
C ASP A 160 -1.81 -12.44 19.19
N PHE A 161 -0.56 -12.27 18.80
CA PHE A 161 0.13 -11.01 18.91
C PHE A 161 0.28 -10.40 17.51
N LYS A 162 -0.17 -9.15 17.34
CA LYS A 162 -0.07 -8.40 16.09
C LYS A 162 0.55 -7.04 16.35
N ASN A 163 1.56 -6.69 15.58
CA ASN A 163 2.22 -5.39 15.63
C ASN A 163 2.39 -4.85 14.22
N SER A 164 2.17 -3.56 14.05
CA SER A 164 2.44 -2.84 12.82
C SER A 164 3.00 -1.46 13.13
N VAL A 165 4.11 -1.13 12.49
CA VAL A 165 4.72 0.20 12.54
C VAL A 165 4.72 0.78 11.14
N THR A 166 4.22 2.00 10.99
CA THR A 166 4.20 2.71 9.71
C THR A 166 4.96 4.03 9.83
N TYR A 167 5.86 4.24 8.88
CA TYR A 167 6.47 5.52 8.58
C TYR A 167 5.85 6.07 7.30
N PHE A 168 5.43 7.32 7.33
CA PHE A 168 4.88 8.03 6.18
C PHE A 168 5.56 9.40 6.06
N ASN A 169 6.05 9.70 4.86
CA ASN A 169 6.57 11.02 4.51
C ASN A 169 5.93 11.47 3.19
N ARG A 170 5.47 12.69 3.16
CA ARG A 170 4.91 13.32 1.97
C ARG A 170 5.41 14.75 1.85
N ASN A 171 6.00 15.05 0.69
CA ASN A 171 6.47 16.38 0.34
C ASN A 171 5.64 16.91 -0.83
N ILE A 172 4.99 18.05 -0.63
CA ILE A 172 4.16 18.72 -1.64
C ILE A 172 4.80 20.05 -1.98
N GLY A 173 5.16 20.22 -3.24
CA GLY A 173 5.70 21.48 -3.79
C GLY A 173 4.72 22.12 -4.75
N VAL A 174 4.49 23.40 -4.56
CA VAL A 174 3.76 24.29 -5.48
C VAL A 174 4.65 25.50 -5.81
N PRO A 175 4.36 26.33 -6.83
CA PRO A 175 5.26 27.39 -7.27
C PRO A 175 5.79 28.32 -6.16
N THR A 176 5.01 28.55 -5.11
CA THR A 176 5.31 29.53 -4.08
C THR A 176 5.89 28.95 -2.77
N TYR A 177 5.66 27.65 -2.49
CA TYR A 177 6.17 27.00 -1.27
C TYR A 177 6.19 25.48 -1.35
N THR A 178 6.90 24.88 -0.41
CA THR A 178 6.94 23.43 -0.21
C THR A 178 6.41 23.08 1.18
N PHE A 179 5.55 22.08 1.26
CA PHE A 179 5.03 21.55 2.52
C PHE A 179 5.48 20.10 2.71
N GLU A 180 5.93 19.77 3.92
CA GLU A 180 6.31 18.40 4.30
C GLU A 180 5.42 17.89 5.42
N ALA A 181 4.87 16.70 5.26
CA ALA A 181 4.14 15.99 6.29
C ALA A 181 4.83 14.65 6.57
N VAL A 182 5.17 14.42 7.84
CA VAL A 182 5.74 13.16 8.34
C VAL A 182 4.82 12.62 9.42
N SER A 183 4.48 11.34 9.32
CA SER A 183 3.65 10.66 10.31
C SER A 183 4.23 9.30 10.65
N TYR A 184 4.21 8.96 11.95
CA TYR A 184 4.54 7.63 12.48
C TYR A 184 3.30 7.06 13.14
N THR A 185 2.93 5.85 12.78
CA THR A 185 1.83 5.14 13.41
C THR A 185 2.31 3.81 13.93
N HIS A 186 2.02 3.53 15.20
CA HIS A 186 2.28 2.25 15.84
C HIS A 186 0.94 1.70 16.33
N LEU A 187 0.58 0.50 15.87
CA LEU A 187 -0.62 -0.18 16.31
C LEU A 187 -0.25 -1.55 16.86
N THR A 188 -0.48 -1.74 18.16
CA THR A 188 -0.44 -3.04 18.82
C THR A 188 -1.86 -3.41 19.23
N LEU A 189 -2.36 -4.50 18.71
CA LEU A 189 -3.68 -5.04 19.10
C LEU A 189 -3.45 -6.17 20.08
N PRO A 190 -3.83 -6.02 21.36
CA PRO A 190 -3.95 -7.15 22.24
C PRO A 190 -5.13 -8.02 21.78
N THR A 191 -4.95 -9.30 21.74
CA THR A 191 -6.03 -10.26 21.42
C THR A 191 -6.36 -11.02 22.69
N ASN A 192 -7.63 -11.08 23.00
CA ASN A 192 -8.18 -11.94 24.03
C ASN A 192 -8.33 -13.36 23.49
#